data_26bec344e189c0d41986e5db1e075c7a
#
_entry.id   26bec344e189c0d41986e5db1e075c7a
#
_cell.length_a   1.000
_cell.length_b   1.000
_cell.length_c   1.000
_cell.angle_alpha   90.00
_cell.angle_beta   90.00
_cell.angle_gamma   90.00
#
_symmetry.space_group_name_H-M   'P 1'
#
loop_
_entity.id
_entity.type
_entity.pdbx_description
1 polymer ?
#
loop_
_entity_poly.entity_id
_entity_poly.type
_entity_poly.pdbx_seq_one_letter_code
_entity_poly.pdbx_strand_id
1 'polypeptide(L)'
;MATASLKRRIALPTAALAIAAGTTMALATTGHAAPSAAALSNTWYASAPYLMPEDNSPPNISTVMDATGQKAFQLAFILAPNGGGCSATWGGTNPIGSDTTIPAVINTIRGKGGDVSVSVGGYGGTKLGQTCGSVAATAAAYQQVVTTYSLHAIDFDLEEPEYENTAAIANELGAAQTLQRNNPGLYVSVTMPGTSAGTGWFGTQLLDQAHSIGFTPNNFSIMPFDGGFSGAASQVSALEAFHGLLQSHMGWDSTTAYQHEGVSMMNGRTDAAEFFYQSDFQTVLNYATSHGLARYTYWSVNRDRQCSPPDNNGTLSGSCSSVPQNDWDFTKYTAQFAGASTPPPPPPTTSTTPTTTPPTTSTSSTGGGTCTAAPWNSQTAYNGGAVVSYNGHKWTAKWWTEADVPGGAAGVWVDNGPC
;
A
#
# COMPACT_ATOMS: atom_id res chain seq x y z
N MET A 1 -79.66 -32.65 40.16
CA MET A 1 -80.60 -31.61 39.75
C MET A 1 -80.23 -31.11 38.41
N ALA A 2 -81.00 -31.39 37.38
CA ALA A 2 -80.76 -31.10 35.97
C ALA A 2 -81.12 -29.64 35.67
N THR A 3 -80.35 -28.95 34.86
CA THR A 3 -80.87 -27.78 34.11
C THR A 3 -80.25 -27.80 32.68
N ALA A 4 -81.15 -27.54 31.79
CA ALA A 4 -81.13 -27.81 30.38
C ALA A 4 -80.29 -26.85 29.56
N SER A 5 -79.69 -27.40 28.47
CA SER A 5 -79.08 -26.70 27.36
C SER A 5 -80.11 -26.06 26.44
N LEU A 6 -79.89 -24.80 26.09
CA LEU A 6 -80.64 -24.10 25.06
C LEU A 6 -79.77 -23.74 23.89
N LYS A 7 -79.91 -24.52 22.78
CA LYS A 7 -79.26 -24.25 21.50
C LYS A 7 -79.98 -23.12 20.78
N ARG A 8 -79.35 -21.99 20.57
CA ARG A 8 -79.80 -20.97 19.59
C ARG A 8 -78.96 -21.11 18.33
N ARG A 9 -79.66 -21.39 17.24
CA ARG A 9 -79.15 -21.29 15.88
C ARG A 9 -79.22 -19.81 15.43
N ILE A 10 -78.09 -19.23 15.00
CA ILE A 10 -78.06 -17.94 14.35
C ILE A 10 -77.61 -18.17 12.91
N ALA A 11 -78.46 -17.73 11.95
CA ALA A 11 -78.17 -17.78 10.52
C ALA A 11 -77.09 -16.73 10.14
N LEU A 12 -76.13 -17.16 9.30
CA LEU A 12 -75.18 -16.24 8.68
C LEU A 12 -75.81 -15.60 7.43
N PRO A 13 -75.56 -14.29 7.24
CA PRO A 13 -75.71 -13.66 5.94
C PRO A 13 -74.45 -13.82 5.10
N THR A 14 -74.58 -14.29 3.88
CA THR A 14 -73.54 -14.29 2.86
C THR A 14 -73.22 -12.86 2.45
N ALA A 15 -72.04 -12.37 2.81
CA ALA A 15 -71.48 -11.15 2.24
C ALA A 15 -70.52 -11.49 1.11
N ALA A 16 -70.82 -10.99 -0.06
CA ALA A 16 -69.94 -11.07 -1.24
C ALA A 16 -68.70 -10.22 -1.03
N LEU A 17 -67.53 -10.86 -1.09
CA LEU A 17 -66.24 -10.19 -0.99
C LEU A 17 -65.81 -9.73 -2.36
N ALA A 18 -65.87 -8.42 -2.62
CA ALA A 18 -65.27 -7.81 -3.80
C ALA A 18 -63.76 -7.75 -3.59
N ILE A 19 -62.98 -8.52 -4.39
CA ILE A 19 -61.51 -8.47 -4.38
C ILE A 19 -61.11 -7.22 -5.19
N ALA A 20 -60.74 -6.15 -4.50
CA ALA A 20 -59.99 -5.05 -5.10
C ALA A 20 -58.55 -5.48 -5.26
N ALA A 21 -58.14 -5.71 -6.51
CA ALA A 21 -56.72 -5.91 -6.87
C ALA A 21 -55.97 -4.58 -6.68
N GLY A 22 -55.41 -4.37 -5.48
CA GLY A 22 -54.45 -3.31 -5.22
C GLY A 22 -53.09 -3.69 -5.81
N THR A 23 -52.73 -3.09 -6.93
CA THR A 23 -51.36 -3.12 -7.45
C THR A 23 -50.47 -2.31 -6.51
N THR A 24 -49.77 -2.99 -5.61
CA THR A 24 -48.66 -2.40 -4.89
C THR A 24 -47.51 -2.23 -5.89
N MET A 25 -47.33 -1.02 -6.41
CA MET A 25 -46.07 -0.63 -7.03
C MET A 25 -44.98 -0.66 -5.95
N ALA A 26 -44.19 -1.72 -5.93
CA ALA A 26 -42.92 -1.72 -5.25
C ALA A 26 -42.05 -0.67 -5.96
N LEU A 27 -41.80 0.47 -5.32
CA LEU A 27 -40.70 1.34 -5.70
C LEU A 27 -39.42 0.53 -5.52
N ALA A 28 -38.90 -0.04 -6.62
CA ALA A 28 -37.57 -0.53 -6.68
C ALA A 28 -36.66 0.70 -6.48
N THR A 29 -36.10 0.87 -5.29
CA THR A 29 -34.93 1.72 -5.13
C THR A 29 -33.83 1.09 -5.96
N THR A 30 -33.57 1.68 -7.13
CA THR A 30 -32.41 1.35 -7.93
C THR A 30 -31.19 1.80 -7.15
N GLY A 31 -30.74 0.95 -6.23
CA GLY A 31 -29.36 1.03 -5.74
C GLY A 31 -28.48 0.95 -6.98
N HIS A 32 -27.77 2.01 -7.28
CA HIS A 32 -26.78 2.01 -8.35
C HIS A 32 -25.69 1.05 -7.93
N ALA A 33 -25.77 -0.21 -8.35
CA ALA A 33 -24.63 -1.11 -8.31
C ALA A 33 -23.50 -0.42 -9.08
N ALA A 34 -22.34 -0.26 -8.43
CA ALA A 34 -21.17 0.26 -9.11
C ALA A 34 -20.93 -0.57 -10.38
N PRO A 35 -20.57 0.05 -11.54
CA PRO A 35 -20.27 -0.71 -12.73
C PRO A 35 -19.27 -1.81 -12.39
N SER A 36 -19.57 -3.06 -12.75
CA SER A 36 -18.60 -4.14 -12.70
C SER A 36 -17.51 -3.81 -13.71
N ALA A 37 -16.37 -3.30 -13.22
CA ALA A 37 -15.19 -3.14 -14.05
C ALA A 37 -14.65 -4.51 -14.43
N ALA A 38 -14.01 -4.63 -15.59
CA ALA A 38 -13.17 -5.79 -15.86
C ALA A 38 -11.99 -5.78 -14.89
N ALA A 39 -11.63 -6.94 -14.31
CA ALA A 39 -10.48 -7.07 -13.45
C ALA A 39 -9.21 -6.58 -14.18
N LEU A 40 -8.38 -5.82 -13.49
CA LEU A 40 -7.05 -5.45 -13.97
C LEU A 40 -6.09 -6.64 -13.87
N SER A 41 -4.91 -6.54 -14.47
CA SER A 41 -3.85 -7.51 -14.18
C SER A 41 -3.39 -7.42 -12.72
N ASN A 42 -2.90 -8.53 -12.18
CA ASN A 42 -2.41 -8.59 -10.81
C ASN A 42 -1.33 -7.56 -10.51
N THR A 43 -0.52 -7.16 -11.49
CA THR A 43 0.51 -6.12 -11.34
C THR A 43 -0.07 -4.76 -10.96
N TRP A 44 -1.27 -4.42 -11.42
CA TRP A 44 -1.95 -3.19 -11.00
C TRP A 44 -2.41 -3.25 -9.55
N TYR A 45 -2.98 -4.37 -9.08
CA TYR A 45 -3.33 -4.53 -7.66
C TYR A 45 -2.09 -4.58 -6.77
N ALA A 46 -1.02 -5.21 -7.27
CA ALA A 46 0.28 -5.25 -6.61
C ALA A 46 0.94 -3.87 -6.45
N SER A 47 0.59 -2.91 -7.30
CA SER A 47 1.11 -1.55 -7.27
C SER A 47 0.14 -0.53 -6.68
N ALA A 48 -1.03 -0.96 -6.19
CA ALA A 48 -2.07 -0.06 -5.71
C ALA A 48 -1.64 0.70 -4.45
N PRO A 49 -1.35 2.02 -4.52
CA PRO A 49 -1.00 2.80 -3.35
C PRO A 49 -2.22 3.01 -2.46
N TYR A 50 -1.97 3.17 -1.16
CA TYR A 50 -3.01 3.43 -0.18
C TYR A 50 -3.66 4.81 -0.40
N LEU A 51 -4.98 4.84 -0.28
CA LEU A 51 -5.80 6.03 -0.34
C LEU A 51 -6.84 6.01 0.77
N MET A 52 -6.89 7.04 1.59
CA MET A 52 -7.98 7.28 2.54
C MET A 52 -9.03 8.20 1.89
N PRO A 53 -10.16 7.70 1.42
CA PRO A 53 -11.14 8.53 0.70
C PRO A 53 -11.92 9.51 1.58
N GLU A 54 -12.00 9.25 2.88
CA GLU A 54 -12.81 10.00 3.84
C GLU A 54 -11.99 10.81 4.85
N ASP A 55 -10.64 10.68 4.83
CA ASP A 55 -9.76 11.32 5.80
C ASP A 55 -8.47 11.84 5.14
N ASN A 56 -7.67 12.61 5.89
CA ASN A 56 -6.38 13.10 5.47
C ASN A 56 -6.41 13.90 4.15
N SER A 57 -7.44 14.72 3.95
CA SER A 57 -7.59 15.59 2.78
C SER A 57 -7.39 14.84 1.45
N PRO A 58 -8.25 13.89 1.10
CA PRO A 58 -8.08 13.07 -0.10
C PRO A 58 -7.97 13.93 -1.36
N PRO A 59 -7.06 13.59 -2.28
CA PRO A 59 -6.94 14.31 -3.53
C PRO A 59 -8.10 14.01 -4.48
N ASN A 60 -8.24 14.85 -5.50
CA ASN A 60 -9.07 14.49 -6.64
C ASN A 60 -8.42 13.31 -7.39
N ILE A 61 -8.99 12.11 -7.21
CA ILE A 61 -8.40 10.88 -7.74
C ILE A 61 -8.33 10.85 -9.27
N SER A 62 -9.25 11.54 -9.96
CA SER A 62 -9.20 11.67 -11.41
C SER A 62 -7.93 12.41 -11.86
N THR A 63 -7.55 13.48 -11.13
CA THR A 63 -6.32 14.24 -11.39
C THR A 63 -5.07 13.39 -11.15
N VAL A 64 -5.05 12.59 -10.06
CA VAL A 64 -3.94 11.66 -9.77
C VAL A 64 -3.76 10.67 -10.91
N MET A 65 -4.85 10.02 -11.36
CA MET A 65 -4.83 9.07 -12.46
C MET A 65 -4.31 9.69 -13.77
N ASP A 66 -4.77 10.90 -14.08
CA ASP A 66 -4.33 11.61 -15.31
C ASP A 66 -2.85 12.01 -15.26
N ALA A 67 -2.37 12.42 -14.08
CA ALA A 67 -0.99 12.86 -13.90
C ALA A 67 0.04 11.72 -13.85
N THR A 68 -0.38 10.53 -13.41
CA THR A 68 0.56 9.42 -13.11
C THR A 68 0.36 8.19 -13.97
N GLY A 69 -0.80 8.02 -14.58
CA GLY A 69 -1.18 6.77 -15.25
C GLY A 69 -1.52 5.63 -14.30
N GLN A 70 -1.54 5.86 -12.96
CA GLN A 70 -1.92 4.86 -11.97
C GLN A 70 -3.38 4.45 -12.18
N LYS A 71 -3.65 3.13 -12.15
CA LYS A 71 -4.99 2.58 -12.42
C LYS A 71 -5.63 1.91 -11.22
N ALA A 72 -4.86 1.38 -10.27
CA ALA A 72 -5.38 0.74 -9.10
C ALA A 72 -5.05 1.53 -7.84
N PHE A 73 -5.97 1.57 -6.87
CA PHE A 73 -5.78 2.22 -5.58
C PHE A 73 -6.31 1.31 -4.47
N GLN A 74 -5.64 1.33 -3.32
CA GLN A 74 -6.01 0.55 -2.17
C GLN A 74 -6.72 1.43 -1.15
N LEU A 75 -8.05 1.28 -1.07
CA LEU A 75 -8.87 2.11 -0.18
C LEU A 75 -8.73 1.64 1.27
N ALA A 76 -8.38 2.54 2.17
CA ALA A 76 -8.08 2.28 3.58
C ALA A 76 -9.04 3.03 4.50
N PHE A 77 -9.53 2.47 5.61
CA PHE A 77 -9.46 1.08 6.04
C PHE A 77 -10.83 0.54 6.41
N ILE A 78 -11.07 -0.74 6.18
CA ILE A 78 -12.18 -1.45 6.78
C ILE A 78 -11.80 -1.88 8.20
N LEU A 79 -12.66 -1.56 9.14
CA LEU A 79 -12.52 -1.82 10.57
C LEU A 79 -13.82 -2.40 11.14
N ALA A 80 -13.74 -2.97 12.35
CA ALA A 80 -14.91 -3.18 13.18
C ALA A 80 -15.48 -1.83 13.66
N PRO A 81 -16.75 -1.75 14.07
CA PRO A 81 -17.30 -0.53 14.65
C PRO A 81 -16.50 -0.09 15.88
N ASN A 82 -16.36 1.22 16.06
CA ASN A 82 -15.82 1.76 17.31
C ASN A 82 -16.69 1.27 18.47
N GLY A 83 -16.04 0.62 19.45
CA GLY A 83 -16.75 -0.04 20.56
C GLY A 83 -17.01 -1.52 20.37
N GLY A 84 -16.60 -2.11 19.23
CA GLY A 84 -16.64 -3.55 18.98
C GLY A 84 -17.83 -4.00 18.14
N GLY A 85 -17.86 -5.28 17.83
CA GLY A 85 -18.83 -5.92 16.96
C GLY A 85 -18.17 -6.61 15.77
N CYS A 86 -18.97 -7.33 14.96
CA CYS A 86 -18.50 -8.09 13.81
C CYS A 86 -19.23 -7.65 12.53
N SER A 87 -19.24 -6.35 12.28
CA SER A 87 -19.71 -5.77 11.02
C SER A 87 -18.64 -4.86 10.42
N ALA A 88 -18.47 -4.91 9.11
CA ALA A 88 -17.48 -4.09 8.44
C ALA A 88 -17.93 -2.63 8.35
N THR A 89 -17.02 -1.72 8.70
CA THR A 89 -17.22 -0.26 8.61
C THR A 89 -16.00 0.40 8.00
N TRP A 90 -16.19 1.56 7.36
CA TRP A 90 -15.10 2.45 7.03
C TRP A 90 -14.69 3.26 8.25
N GLY A 91 -13.41 3.25 8.58
CA GLY A 91 -12.85 4.02 9.70
C GLY A 91 -13.46 3.73 11.07
N GLY A 92 -14.17 2.62 11.24
CA GLY A 92 -14.86 2.26 12.50
C GLY A 92 -16.21 2.98 12.72
N THR A 93 -16.67 3.80 11.79
CA THR A 93 -17.88 4.64 11.96
C THR A 93 -18.92 4.45 10.87
N ASN A 94 -18.53 4.35 9.61
CA ASN A 94 -19.46 4.34 8.47
C ASN A 94 -19.72 2.89 8.01
N PRO A 95 -20.92 2.31 8.22
CA PRO A 95 -21.22 0.96 7.75
C PRO A 95 -21.07 0.85 6.24
N ILE A 96 -20.48 -0.26 5.77
CA ILE A 96 -20.35 -0.51 4.33
C ILE A 96 -21.72 -0.46 3.63
N GLY A 97 -21.74 0.16 2.44
CA GLY A 97 -22.95 0.28 1.62
C GLY A 97 -23.92 1.37 2.07
N SER A 98 -23.66 2.06 3.18
CA SER A 98 -24.50 3.18 3.65
C SER A 98 -23.91 4.56 3.34
N ASP A 99 -22.62 4.64 3.04
CA ASP A 99 -21.95 5.88 2.66
C ASP A 99 -22.08 6.17 1.15
N THR A 100 -21.85 7.42 0.76
CA THR A 100 -21.88 7.85 -0.65
C THR A 100 -20.50 8.21 -1.19
N THR A 101 -19.52 8.44 -0.32
CA THR A 101 -18.16 8.87 -0.68
C THR A 101 -17.39 7.74 -1.34
N ILE A 102 -17.35 6.57 -0.69
CA ILE A 102 -16.61 5.41 -1.19
C ILE A 102 -17.13 4.94 -2.56
N PRO A 103 -18.45 4.73 -2.76
CA PRO A 103 -18.97 4.40 -4.09
C PRO A 103 -18.65 5.45 -5.16
N ALA A 104 -18.65 6.75 -4.81
CA ALA A 104 -18.31 7.82 -5.76
C ALA A 104 -16.83 7.74 -6.19
N VAL A 105 -15.91 7.48 -5.26
CA VAL A 105 -14.48 7.30 -5.55
C VAL A 105 -14.27 6.04 -6.42
N ILE A 106 -14.88 4.91 -6.05
CA ILE A 106 -14.81 3.67 -6.82
C ILE A 106 -15.32 3.88 -8.25
N ASN A 107 -16.47 4.54 -8.40
CA ASN A 107 -17.07 4.83 -9.70
C ASN A 107 -16.16 5.75 -10.55
N THR A 108 -15.52 6.74 -9.93
CA THR A 108 -14.56 7.61 -10.62
C THR A 108 -13.37 6.82 -11.14
N ILE A 109 -12.76 5.98 -10.30
CA ILE A 109 -11.60 5.16 -10.68
C ILE A 109 -11.99 4.18 -11.80
N ARG A 110 -13.09 3.44 -11.64
CA ARG A 110 -13.58 2.47 -12.62
C ARG A 110 -14.03 3.14 -13.92
N GLY A 111 -14.66 4.30 -13.85
CA GLY A 111 -15.05 5.08 -15.00
C GLY A 111 -13.87 5.54 -15.88
N LYS A 112 -12.66 5.59 -15.31
CA LYS A 112 -11.39 5.88 -16.00
C LYS A 112 -10.63 4.61 -16.42
N GLY A 113 -11.25 3.44 -16.33
CA GLY A 113 -10.61 2.16 -16.67
C GLY A 113 -9.64 1.65 -15.62
N GLY A 114 -9.76 2.13 -14.38
CA GLY A 114 -9.06 1.64 -13.21
C GLY A 114 -9.89 0.66 -12.39
N ASP A 115 -9.37 0.26 -11.22
CA ASP A 115 -10.09 -0.54 -10.23
C ASP A 115 -9.53 -0.27 -8.82
N VAL A 116 -10.15 -0.87 -7.81
CA VAL A 116 -9.75 -0.70 -6.42
C VAL A 116 -9.45 -2.04 -5.75
N SER A 117 -8.48 -2.01 -4.83
CA SER A 117 -8.36 -2.92 -3.71
C SER A 117 -8.99 -2.26 -2.48
N VAL A 118 -9.37 -3.04 -1.50
CA VAL A 118 -9.74 -2.54 -0.17
C VAL A 118 -8.77 -3.13 0.83
N SER A 119 -8.25 -2.30 1.72
CA SER A 119 -7.42 -2.73 2.83
C SER A 119 -8.24 -2.83 4.11
N VAL A 120 -8.06 -3.92 4.83
CA VAL A 120 -8.65 -4.17 6.15
C VAL A 120 -7.54 -4.10 7.20
N GLY A 121 -7.82 -3.56 8.37
CA GLY A 121 -6.81 -3.44 9.44
C GLY A 121 -6.19 -2.05 9.54
N GLY A 122 -4.87 -1.94 9.35
CA GLY A 122 -4.10 -0.72 9.59
C GLY A 122 -3.79 -0.49 11.08
N TYR A 123 -3.02 0.55 11.42
CA TYR A 123 -2.58 0.78 12.81
C TYR A 123 -3.74 1.11 13.77
N GLY A 124 -4.63 2.00 13.38
CA GLY A 124 -5.71 2.50 14.26
C GLY A 124 -6.97 1.66 14.29
N GLY A 125 -7.87 1.95 15.24
CA GLY A 125 -9.22 1.41 15.30
C GLY A 125 -9.33 -0.02 15.82
N THR A 126 -10.55 -0.54 15.85
CA THR A 126 -10.88 -1.91 16.31
C THR A 126 -10.90 -2.86 15.12
N LYS A 127 -10.29 -4.02 15.25
CA LYS A 127 -10.12 -4.97 14.15
C LYS A 127 -11.19 -6.08 14.16
N LEU A 128 -11.59 -6.53 12.98
CA LEU A 128 -12.59 -7.58 12.86
C LEU A 128 -12.05 -8.95 13.32
N GLY A 129 -10.76 -9.24 13.10
CA GLY A 129 -10.14 -10.46 13.60
C GLY A 129 -10.16 -10.58 15.12
N GLN A 130 -10.10 -9.45 15.83
CA GLN A 130 -10.20 -9.39 17.28
C GLN A 130 -11.65 -9.56 17.79
N THR A 131 -12.63 -9.02 17.06
CA THR A 131 -14.01 -8.85 17.59
C THR A 131 -15.02 -9.84 17.06
N CYS A 132 -14.79 -10.45 15.90
CA CYS A 132 -15.69 -11.45 15.32
C CYS A 132 -15.66 -12.82 16.02
N GLY A 133 -14.62 -13.12 16.77
CA GLY A 133 -14.50 -14.31 17.61
C GLY A 133 -14.32 -15.65 16.87
N SER A 134 -14.33 -15.67 15.54
CA SER A 134 -14.04 -16.86 14.75
C SER A 134 -13.66 -16.54 13.30
N VAL A 135 -12.90 -17.43 12.67
CA VAL A 135 -12.58 -17.39 11.24
C VAL A 135 -13.83 -17.24 10.37
N ALA A 136 -14.88 -18.01 10.64
CA ALA A 136 -16.09 -18.00 9.83
C ALA A 136 -16.84 -16.66 9.91
N ALA A 137 -16.93 -16.05 11.09
CA ALA A 137 -17.57 -14.76 11.27
C ALA A 137 -16.75 -13.62 10.66
N THR A 138 -15.42 -13.64 10.82
CA THR A 138 -14.50 -12.68 10.21
C THR A 138 -14.57 -12.78 8.68
N ALA A 139 -14.52 -13.99 8.12
CA ALA A 139 -14.66 -14.21 6.68
C ALA A 139 -16.01 -13.73 6.14
N ALA A 140 -17.11 -13.93 6.88
CA ALA A 140 -18.43 -13.47 6.47
C ALA A 140 -18.52 -11.94 6.43
N ALA A 141 -17.91 -11.25 7.39
CA ALA A 141 -17.85 -9.78 7.40
C ALA A 141 -17.05 -9.25 6.19
N TYR A 142 -15.89 -9.82 5.89
CA TYR A 142 -15.10 -9.42 4.73
C TYR A 142 -15.74 -9.82 3.39
N GLN A 143 -16.44 -10.96 3.33
CA GLN A 143 -17.18 -11.34 2.12
C GLN A 143 -18.25 -10.31 1.77
N GLN A 144 -18.88 -9.67 2.77
CA GLN A 144 -19.81 -8.57 2.52
C GLN A 144 -19.11 -7.38 1.86
N VAL A 145 -17.87 -7.04 2.27
CA VAL A 145 -17.06 -5.98 1.64
C VAL A 145 -16.78 -6.32 0.18
N VAL A 146 -16.27 -7.53 -0.07
CA VAL A 146 -15.99 -8.04 -1.43
C VAL A 146 -17.23 -7.94 -2.32
N THR A 147 -18.37 -8.38 -1.80
CA THR A 147 -19.64 -8.40 -2.56
C THR A 147 -20.20 -7.00 -2.77
N THR A 148 -20.22 -6.15 -1.73
CA THR A 148 -20.80 -4.80 -1.79
C THR A 148 -20.10 -3.93 -2.83
N TYR A 149 -18.78 -4.02 -2.90
CA TYR A 149 -17.97 -3.20 -3.80
C TYR A 149 -17.52 -3.95 -5.07
N SER A 150 -17.96 -5.22 -5.25
CA SER A 150 -17.55 -6.07 -6.38
C SER A 150 -16.03 -6.07 -6.55
N LEU A 151 -15.30 -6.43 -5.49
CA LEU A 151 -13.86 -6.34 -5.44
C LEU A 151 -13.19 -7.48 -6.21
N HIS A 152 -12.09 -7.13 -6.88
CA HIS A 152 -11.15 -8.09 -7.47
C HIS A 152 -9.84 -8.19 -6.65
N ALA A 153 -9.67 -7.34 -5.65
CA ALA A 153 -8.50 -7.34 -4.77
C ALA A 153 -8.87 -6.93 -3.35
N ILE A 154 -8.20 -7.52 -2.37
CA ILE A 154 -8.29 -7.18 -0.94
C ILE A 154 -6.91 -7.33 -0.30
N ASP A 155 -6.60 -6.45 0.63
CA ASP A 155 -5.37 -6.44 1.41
C ASP A 155 -5.68 -6.60 2.89
N PHE A 156 -4.85 -7.36 3.58
CA PHE A 156 -4.89 -7.54 5.04
C PHE A 156 -3.67 -6.83 5.61
N ASP A 157 -3.89 -5.63 6.13
CA ASP A 157 -2.87 -4.78 6.74
C ASP A 157 -2.85 -5.01 8.25
N LEU A 158 -2.03 -5.97 8.67
CA LEU A 158 -2.03 -6.53 10.02
C LEU A 158 -0.98 -5.82 10.88
N GLU A 159 -1.45 -4.88 11.69
CA GLU A 159 -0.62 -4.05 12.56
C GLU A 159 -1.02 -4.18 14.04
N GLU A 160 -0.23 -3.61 14.93
CA GLU A 160 -0.51 -3.58 16.36
C GLU A 160 -1.88 -2.88 16.64
N PRO A 161 -2.63 -3.28 17.66
CA PRO A 161 -2.36 -4.40 18.58
C PRO A 161 -2.85 -5.76 18.07
N GLU A 162 -3.47 -5.84 16.89
CA GLU A 162 -3.99 -7.09 16.32
C GLU A 162 -2.86 -8.04 15.96
N TYR A 163 -1.81 -7.51 15.35
CA TYR A 163 -0.62 -8.25 14.92
C TYR A 163 0.04 -9.05 16.06
N GLU A 164 -0.05 -8.55 17.30
CA GLU A 164 0.47 -9.20 18.51
C GLU A 164 -0.51 -10.21 19.12
N ASN A 165 -1.72 -10.33 18.57
CA ASN A 165 -2.76 -11.24 19.06
C ASN A 165 -2.88 -12.46 18.15
N THR A 166 -2.29 -13.57 18.57
CA THR A 166 -2.28 -14.83 17.80
C THR A 166 -3.68 -15.33 17.42
N ALA A 167 -4.69 -15.12 18.27
CA ALA A 167 -6.06 -15.54 17.98
C ALA A 167 -6.69 -14.65 16.90
N ALA A 168 -6.42 -13.34 16.94
CA ALA A 168 -6.86 -12.40 15.91
C ALA A 168 -6.18 -12.72 14.57
N ILE A 169 -4.86 -12.92 14.55
CA ILE A 169 -4.12 -13.32 13.34
C ILE A 169 -4.64 -14.64 12.76
N ALA A 170 -4.97 -15.63 13.60
CA ALA A 170 -5.58 -16.87 13.13
C ALA A 170 -6.94 -16.63 12.46
N ASN A 171 -7.75 -15.69 13.00
CA ASN A 171 -9.02 -15.30 12.38
C ASN A 171 -8.80 -14.57 11.06
N GLU A 172 -7.85 -13.63 10.98
CA GLU A 172 -7.55 -12.87 9.79
C GLU A 172 -7.01 -13.75 8.64
N LEU A 173 -5.99 -14.58 8.91
CA LEU A 173 -5.41 -15.46 7.88
C LEU A 173 -6.41 -16.53 7.43
N GLY A 174 -7.20 -17.10 8.36
CA GLY A 174 -8.26 -18.04 8.02
C GLY A 174 -9.38 -17.40 7.20
N ALA A 175 -9.72 -16.13 7.49
CA ALA A 175 -10.69 -15.36 6.71
C ALA A 175 -10.13 -15.05 5.31
N ALA A 176 -8.88 -14.60 5.21
CA ALA A 176 -8.20 -14.33 3.94
C ALA A 176 -8.18 -15.57 3.03
N GLN A 177 -7.81 -16.74 3.59
CA GLN A 177 -7.84 -18.02 2.88
C GLN A 177 -9.26 -18.39 2.42
N THR A 178 -10.26 -18.16 3.28
CA THR A 178 -11.67 -18.43 2.97
C THR A 178 -12.16 -17.56 1.82
N LEU A 179 -11.82 -16.25 1.83
CA LEU A 179 -12.15 -15.34 0.75
C LEU A 179 -11.49 -15.76 -0.57
N GLN A 180 -10.22 -16.12 -0.55
CA GLN A 180 -9.48 -16.56 -1.74
C GLN A 180 -10.13 -17.81 -2.36
N ARG A 181 -10.59 -18.75 -1.53
CA ARG A 181 -11.29 -19.97 -1.99
C ARG A 181 -12.69 -19.67 -2.54
N ASN A 182 -13.43 -18.76 -1.90
CA ASN A 182 -14.81 -18.45 -2.25
C ASN A 182 -14.92 -17.52 -3.46
N ASN A 183 -13.87 -16.77 -3.78
CA ASN A 183 -13.83 -15.80 -4.88
C ASN A 183 -12.65 -16.10 -5.82
N PRO A 184 -12.78 -17.08 -6.73
CA PRO A 184 -11.70 -17.43 -7.65
C PRO A 184 -11.24 -16.21 -8.46
N GLY A 185 -9.93 -15.96 -8.45
CA GLY A 185 -9.32 -14.80 -9.10
C GLY A 185 -9.24 -13.54 -8.22
N LEU A 186 -9.73 -13.57 -6.99
CA LEU A 186 -9.52 -12.48 -6.04
C LEU A 186 -8.02 -12.39 -5.68
N TYR A 187 -7.42 -11.21 -5.94
CA TYR A 187 -6.06 -10.90 -5.49
C TYR A 187 -6.08 -10.64 -3.99
N VAL A 188 -5.28 -11.40 -3.24
CA VAL A 188 -5.19 -11.27 -1.78
C VAL A 188 -3.76 -10.96 -1.39
N SER A 189 -3.54 -9.85 -0.69
CA SER A 189 -2.25 -9.48 -0.10
C SER A 189 -2.32 -9.45 1.43
N VAL A 190 -1.17 -9.67 2.06
CA VAL A 190 -0.97 -9.54 3.50
C VAL A 190 0.18 -8.58 3.74
N THR A 191 -0.08 -7.51 4.47
CA THR A 191 0.90 -6.48 4.83
C THR A 191 1.16 -6.56 6.33
N MET A 192 2.42 -6.40 6.76
CA MET A 192 2.83 -6.50 8.16
C MET A 192 4.01 -5.59 8.48
N PRO A 193 4.26 -5.26 9.76
CA PRO A 193 5.40 -4.45 10.16
C PRO A 193 6.74 -5.05 9.73
N GLY A 194 7.63 -4.17 9.25
CA GLY A 194 9.00 -4.49 8.88
C GLY A 194 9.99 -4.16 9.98
N THR A 195 11.07 -4.92 10.05
CA THR A 195 12.24 -4.67 10.90
C THR A 195 13.51 -4.81 10.10
N SER A 196 14.66 -4.41 10.64
CA SER A 196 15.96 -4.64 9.99
C SER A 196 16.29 -6.13 9.76
N ALA A 197 15.56 -7.05 10.41
CA ALA A 197 15.67 -8.50 10.23
C ALA A 197 14.54 -9.06 9.31
N GLY A 198 13.90 -8.23 8.50
CA GLY A 198 12.77 -8.55 7.64
C GLY A 198 11.46 -8.25 8.33
N THR A 199 11.01 -9.10 9.24
CA THR A 199 9.89 -8.85 10.16
C THR A 199 10.25 -9.30 11.56
N GLY A 200 9.47 -8.86 12.58
CA GLY A 200 9.69 -9.24 13.96
C GLY A 200 9.18 -10.65 14.27
N TRP A 201 9.26 -11.02 15.58
CA TRP A 201 8.82 -12.33 16.06
C TRP A 201 7.35 -12.63 15.69
N PHE A 202 6.46 -11.65 15.84
CA PHE A 202 5.05 -11.82 15.50
C PHE A 202 4.84 -12.07 14.00
N GLY A 203 5.65 -11.44 13.13
CA GLY A 203 5.60 -11.70 11.69
C GLY A 203 6.06 -13.10 11.32
N THR A 204 7.08 -13.63 11.99
CA THR A 204 7.46 -15.04 11.77
C THR A 204 6.36 -16.01 12.24
N GLN A 205 5.68 -15.71 13.36
CA GLN A 205 4.51 -16.49 13.80
C GLN A 205 3.33 -16.39 12.80
N LEU A 206 3.13 -15.23 12.17
CA LEU A 206 2.13 -15.05 11.12
C LEU A 206 2.46 -15.93 9.91
N LEU A 207 3.72 -15.96 9.45
CA LEU A 207 4.16 -16.83 8.36
C LEU A 207 3.98 -18.31 8.70
N ASP A 208 4.38 -18.73 9.90
CA ASP A 208 4.19 -20.11 10.40
C ASP A 208 2.69 -20.49 10.44
N GLN A 209 1.84 -19.58 10.89
CA GLN A 209 0.39 -19.78 10.90
C GLN A 209 -0.17 -19.93 9.49
N ALA A 210 0.23 -19.05 8.55
CA ALA A 210 -0.18 -19.14 7.16
C ALA A 210 0.26 -20.49 6.54
N HIS A 211 1.50 -20.89 6.76
CA HIS A 211 2.03 -22.18 6.31
C HIS A 211 1.22 -23.35 6.89
N SER A 212 0.95 -23.32 8.19
CA SER A 212 0.24 -24.42 8.91
C SER A 212 -1.17 -24.67 8.38
N ILE A 213 -1.87 -23.61 7.96
CA ILE A 213 -3.22 -23.72 7.38
C ILE A 213 -3.20 -23.91 5.86
N GLY A 214 -2.02 -23.94 5.24
CA GLY A 214 -1.86 -24.05 3.78
C GLY A 214 -2.38 -22.80 3.04
N PHE A 215 -2.20 -21.61 3.61
CA PHE A 215 -2.58 -20.35 2.99
C PHE A 215 -1.38 -19.72 2.26
N THR A 216 -1.57 -19.48 0.97
CA THR A 216 -0.61 -18.79 0.12
C THR A 216 -1.33 -17.60 -0.52
N PRO A 217 -1.18 -16.37 0.00
CA PRO A 217 -1.69 -15.16 -0.65
C PRO A 217 -0.91 -14.84 -1.92
N ASN A 218 -1.34 -13.85 -2.68
CA ASN A 218 -0.56 -13.35 -3.81
C ASN A 218 0.79 -12.77 -3.37
N ASN A 219 0.84 -12.17 -2.17
CA ASN A 219 2.09 -11.77 -1.54
C ASN A 219 1.96 -11.59 -0.03
N PHE A 220 3.11 -11.65 0.65
CA PHE A 220 3.36 -11.09 1.95
C PHE A 220 4.25 -9.87 1.77
N SER A 221 3.85 -8.72 2.32
CA SER A 221 4.60 -7.46 2.23
C SER A 221 5.02 -6.98 3.60
N ILE A 222 6.25 -6.47 3.70
CA ILE A 222 6.69 -5.75 4.91
C ILE A 222 6.60 -4.25 4.69
N MET A 223 6.47 -3.51 5.79
CA MET A 223 6.51 -2.06 5.89
C MET A 223 7.87 -1.64 6.47
N PRO A 224 8.93 -1.43 5.65
CA PRO A 224 10.26 -1.11 6.15
C PRO A 224 10.39 0.39 6.47
N PHE A 225 9.63 0.84 7.46
CA PHE A 225 9.63 2.18 8.04
C PHE A 225 9.19 2.11 9.51
N ASP A 226 9.37 3.18 10.28
CA ASP A 226 9.08 3.30 11.71
C ASP A 226 9.81 2.27 12.60
N GLY A 227 10.77 1.57 12.05
CA GLY A 227 11.58 0.54 12.72
C GLY A 227 13.06 0.89 12.84
N GLY A 228 13.44 2.17 12.74
CA GLY A 228 14.84 2.63 12.78
C GLY A 228 15.52 2.55 11.41
N PHE A 229 14.76 2.71 10.34
CA PHE A 229 15.27 2.69 8.97
C PHE A 229 15.92 4.02 8.59
N SER A 230 16.94 3.96 7.75
CA SER A 230 17.64 5.12 7.22
C SER A 230 17.95 4.95 5.74
N GLY A 231 17.11 5.53 4.91
CA GLY A 231 17.20 5.47 3.45
C GLY A 231 17.01 4.07 2.85
N ALA A 232 17.04 4.00 1.54
CA ALA A 232 16.73 2.80 0.77
C ALA A 232 17.64 1.59 1.08
N ALA A 233 18.90 1.81 1.44
CA ALA A 233 19.82 0.70 1.71
C ALA A 233 19.35 -0.17 2.88
N SER A 234 18.83 0.45 3.94
CA SER A 234 18.28 -0.28 5.08
C SER A 234 16.98 -1.01 4.73
N GLN A 235 16.15 -0.41 3.87
CA GLN A 235 14.92 -1.03 3.38
C GLN A 235 15.21 -2.26 2.50
N VAL A 236 16.19 -2.16 1.59
CA VAL A 236 16.64 -3.29 0.77
C VAL A 236 17.21 -4.41 1.63
N SER A 237 18.05 -4.08 2.64
CA SER A 237 18.57 -5.10 3.56
C SER A 237 17.47 -5.83 4.33
N ALA A 238 16.41 -5.10 4.72
CA ALA A 238 15.24 -5.72 5.36
C ALA A 238 14.46 -6.64 4.41
N LEU A 239 14.34 -6.26 3.14
CA LEU A 239 13.72 -7.12 2.11
C LEU A 239 14.54 -8.38 1.89
N GLU A 240 15.87 -8.30 1.77
CA GLU A 240 16.73 -9.47 1.67
C GLU A 240 16.60 -10.41 2.88
N ALA A 241 16.49 -9.84 4.10
CA ALA A 241 16.25 -10.61 5.30
C ALA A 241 14.85 -11.25 5.28
N PHE A 242 13.82 -10.51 4.84
CA PHE A 242 12.46 -11.01 4.72
C PHE A 242 12.35 -12.14 3.68
N HIS A 243 13.06 -12.02 2.56
CA HIS A 243 13.21 -13.08 1.58
C HIS A 243 13.67 -14.40 2.23
N GLY A 244 14.70 -14.33 3.07
CA GLY A 244 15.19 -15.49 3.83
C GLY A 244 14.16 -16.07 4.80
N LEU A 245 13.34 -15.21 5.42
CA LEU A 245 12.24 -15.64 6.28
C LEU A 245 11.13 -16.35 5.49
N LEU A 246 10.77 -15.84 4.31
CA LEU A 246 9.80 -16.51 3.43
C LEU A 246 10.30 -17.91 3.02
N GLN A 247 11.57 -18.05 2.69
CA GLN A 247 12.16 -19.35 2.38
C GLN A 247 12.07 -20.30 3.59
N SER A 248 12.42 -19.86 4.78
CA SER A 248 12.52 -20.72 5.96
C SER A 248 11.16 -21.05 6.57
N HIS A 249 10.22 -20.11 6.63
CA HIS A 249 8.91 -20.29 7.28
C HIS A 249 7.84 -20.85 6.33
N MET A 250 7.89 -20.49 5.05
CA MET A 250 6.96 -21.00 4.05
C MET A 250 7.47 -22.24 3.31
N GLY A 251 8.74 -22.57 3.46
CA GLY A 251 9.37 -23.70 2.77
C GLY A 251 9.56 -23.49 1.27
N TRP A 252 9.64 -22.23 0.83
CA TRP A 252 9.76 -21.87 -0.57
C TRP A 252 11.21 -21.84 -1.05
N ASP A 253 11.43 -22.14 -2.33
CA ASP A 253 12.71 -21.80 -2.97
C ASP A 253 12.83 -20.29 -3.20
N SER A 254 14.02 -19.81 -3.53
CA SER A 254 14.28 -18.38 -3.70
C SER A 254 13.40 -17.73 -4.77
N THR A 255 13.14 -18.42 -5.88
CA THR A 255 12.28 -17.88 -6.95
C THR A 255 10.84 -17.73 -6.47
N THR A 256 10.31 -18.75 -5.83
CA THR A 256 8.95 -18.72 -5.26
C THR A 256 8.82 -17.65 -4.18
N ALA A 257 9.84 -17.51 -3.31
CA ALA A 257 9.85 -16.49 -2.28
C ALA A 257 9.73 -15.07 -2.88
N TYR A 258 10.54 -14.71 -3.89
CA TYR A 258 10.41 -13.42 -4.58
C TYR A 258 9.04 -13.22 -5.26
N GLN A 259 8.44 -14.28 -5.82
CA GLN A 259 7.12 -14.22 -6.44
C GLN A 259 5.98 -14.01 -5.45
N HIS A 260 6.27 -14.08 -4.15
CA HIS A 260 5.33 -13.82 -3.06
C HIS A 260 5.84 -12.75 -2.07
N GLU A 261 6.98 -12.15 -2.33
CA GLU A 261 7.53 -11.06 -1.53
C GLU A 261 7.01 -9.71 -2.01
N GLY A 262 6.71 -8.81 -1.07
CA GLY A 262 6.28 -7.47 -1.39
C GLY A 262 6.81 -6.43 -0.41
N VAL A 263 6.70 -5.18 -0.81
CA VAL A 263 7.04 -4.01 -0.01
C VAL A 263 5.93 -2.98 -0.04
N SER A 264 5.60 -2.43 1.14
CA SER A 264 4.78 -1.24 1.31
C SER A 264 5.64 -0.17 1.98
N MET A 265 5.96 0.89 1.28
CA MET A 265 6.79 1.98 1.76
C MET A 265 5.95 3.07 2.43
N MET A 266 6.58 4.09 3.04
CA MET A 266 5.93 5.33 3.46
C MET A 266 6.64 6.52 2.83
N ASN A 267 5.89 7.42 2.19
CA ASN A 267 6.47 8.57 1.50
C ASN A 267 6.77 9.73 2.46
N GLY A 268 7.98 10.30 2.33
CA GLY A 268 8.42 11.44 3.09
C GLY A 268 8.72 11.11 4.55
N ARG A 269 8.31 12.00 5.47
CA ARG A 269 8.49 11.83 6.91
C ARG A 269 7.54 10.78 7.47
N THR A 270 8.08 9.80 8.19
CA THR A 270 7.30 8.75 8.85
C THR A 270 6.93 9.12 10.29
N ASP A 271 6.13 8.29 10.96
CA ASP A 271 5.70 8.50 12.33
C ASP A 271 6.90 8.54 13.29
N ALA A 272 7.91 7.68 13.08
CA ALA A 272 9.16 7.65 13.85
C ALA A 272 10.20 8.72 13.41
N ALA A 273 9.80 9.70 12.60
CA ALA A 273 10.68 10.75 12.08
C ALA A 273 11.84 10.26 11.20
N GLU A 274 11.66 9.15 10.52
CA GLU A 274 12.46 8.74 9.39
C GLU A 274 12.06 9.52 8.13
N PHE A 275 12.92 9.58 7.13
CA PHE A 275 12.64 10.32 5.90
C PHE A 275 12.98 9.47 4.69
N PHE A 276 12.00 9.28 3.80
CA PHE A 276 12.18 8.59 2.53
C PHE A 276 11.82 9.52 1.37
N TYR A 277 12.77 9.67 0.48
CA TYR A 277 12.71 10.56 -0.65
C TYR A 277 12.40 9.79 -1.94
N GLN A 278 12.20 10.51 -3.03
CA GLN A 278 12.00 9.93 -4.36
C GLN A 278 13.15 9.00 -4.78
N SER A 279 14.40 9.33 -4.39
CA SER A 279 15.57 8.48 -4.65
C SER A 279 15.52 7.14 -3.94
N ASP A 280 14.97 7.11 -2.71
CA ASP A 280 14.80 5.86 -1.96
C ASP A 280 13.74 4.98 -2.64
N PHE A 281 12.62 5.58 -3.05
CA PHE A 281 11.57 4.89 -3.80
C PHE A 281 12.09 4.31 -5.12
N GLN A 282 12.91 5.08 -5.86
CA GLN A 282 13.54 4.57 -7.08
C GLN A 282 14.48 3.39 -6.81
N THR A 283 15.27 3.46 -5.74
CA THR A 283 16.21 2.40 -5.37
C THR A 283 15.48 1.11 -5.00
N VAL A 284 14.43 1.21 -4.16
CA VAL A 284 13.61 0.05 -3.79
C VAL A 284 12.82 -0.48 -4.99
N LEU A 285 12.35 0.38 -5.89
CA LEU A 285 11.71 -0.04 -7.14
C LEU A 285 12.67 -0.83 -8.03
N ASN A 286 13.92 -0.38 -8.16
CA ASN A 286 14.93 -1.09 -8.93
C ASN A 286 15.21 -2.47 -8.33
N TYR A 287 15.30 -2.58 -7.01
CA TYR A 287 15.40 -3.85 -6.30
C TYR A 287 14.20 -4.74 -6.60
N ALA A 288 12.98 -4.24 -6.40
CA ALA A 288 11.75 -4.97 -6.61
C ALA A 288 11.63 -5.51 -8.05
N THR A 289 11.96 -4.69 -9.03
CA THR A 289 11.89 -5.08 -10.44
C THR A 289 12.99 -6.08 -10.84
N SER A 290 14.21 -5.90 -10.32
CA SER A 290 15.35 -6.79 -10.65
C SER A 290 15.19 -8.18 -10.06
N HIS A 291 14.50 -8.34 -8.93
CA HIS A 291 14.25 -9.62 -8.28
C HIS A 291 12.85 -10.18 -8.61
N GLY A 292 12.01 -9.41 -9.27
CA GLY A 292 10.65 -9.84 -9.62
C GLY A 292 9.73 -9.95 -8.41
N LEU A 293 9.84 -9.00 -7.47
CA LEU A 293 8.94 -8.95 -6.31
C LEU A 293 7.48 -8.91 -6.76
N ALA A 294 6.64 -9.57 -5.98
CA ALA A 294 5.21 -9.67 -6.25
C ALA A 294 4.46 -8.34 -6.01
N ARG A 295 4.98 -7.44 -5.17
CA ARG A 295 4.29 -6.19 -4.81
C ARG A 295 5.27 -5.06 -4.51
N TYR A 296 4.89 -3.85 -4.97
CA TYR A 296 5.55 -2.59 -4.64
C TYR A 296 4.48 -1.51 -4.49
N THR A 297 4.25 -1.03 -3.29
CA THR A 297 3.23 -0.03 -2.96
C THR A 297 3.70 0.92 -1.85
N TYR A 298 2.84 1.85 -1.41
CA TYR A 298 3.20 2.77 -0.34
C TYR A 298 1.99 3.42 0.35
N TRP A 299 2.18 3.87 1.57
CA TRP A 299 1.39 4.81 2.33
C TRP A 299 1.91 6.23 2.09
N SER A 300 1.22 7.23 1.51
CA SER A 300 -0.08 7.13 0.89
C SER A 300 -0.27 8.23 -0.16
N VAL A 301 -1.25 8.09 -1.05
CA VAL A 301 -1.61 9.09 -2.06
C VAL A 301 -2.06 10.41 -1.41
N ASN A 302 -2.72 10.36 -0.25
CA ASN A 302 -3.11 11.55 0.51
C ASN A 302 -1.93 12.43 0.87
N ARG A 303 -0.76 11.83 1.09
CA ARG A 303 0.48 12.50 1.44
C ARG A 303 1.34 12.90 0.25
N ASP A 304 0.99 12.45 -0.98
CA ASP A 304 1.84 12.58 -2.16
C ASP A 304 1.83 13.99 -2.77
N ARG A 305 2.18 14.94 -1.94
CA ARG A 305 2.37 16.37 -2.25
C ARG A 305 3.25 17.03 -1.20
N GLN A 306 3.92 18.13 -1.59
CA GLN A 306 4.65 18.94 -0.64
C GLN A 306 3.69 19.65 0.32
N CYS A 307 4.08 19.81 1.58
CA CYS A 307 3.30 20.59 2.54
C CYS A 307 3.22 22.07 2.13
N SER A 308 2.13 22.75 2.47
CA SER A 308 1.95 24.18 2.20
C SER A 308 1.56 24.91 3.49
N PRO A 309 2.41 25.81 4.04
CA PRO A 309 3.76 26.15 3.53
C PRO A 309 4.71 24.95 3.56
N PRO A 310 5.81 24.97 2.76
CA PRO A 310 6.80 23.90 2.78
C PRO A 310 7.32 23.63 4.19
N ASP A 311 7.18 22.38 4.63
CA ASP A 311 7.63 21.90 5.95
C ASP A 311 8.58 20.73 5.75
N ASN A 312 9.78 21.04 5.28
CA ASN A 312 10.82 20.05 5.04
C ASN A 312 11.48 19.68 6.37
N ASN A 313 11.40 18.42 6.74
CA ASN A 313 11.87 17.88 8.02
C ASN A 313 11.09 18.37 9.26
N GLY A 314 9.85 18.79 9.05
CA GLY A 314 9.00 19.34 10.08
C GLY A 314 8.01 18.36 10.69
N THR A 315 6.75 18.70 10.61
CA THR A 315 5.68 17.99 11.31
C THR A 315 5.21 16.75 10.52
N LEU A 316 4.90 15.66 11.20
CA LEU A 316 4.16 14.56 10.61
C LEU A 316 2.78 15.04 10.14
N SER A 317 2.41 14.66 8.94
CA SER A 317 1.11 15.01 8.36
C SER A 317 0.50 13.83 7.61
N GLY A 318 -0.79 13.61 7.78
CA GLY A 318 -1.55 12.65 6.97
C GLY A 318 -1.87 13.14 5.56
N SER A 319 -1.66 14.44 5.28
CA SER A 319 -2.10 15.08 4.02
C SER A 319 -0.97 15.68 3.17
N CYS A 320 0.30 15.57 3.60
CA CYS A 320 1.48 15.96 2.84
C CYS A 320 2.71 15.20 3.35
N SER A 321 3.78 15.11 2.56
CA SER A 321 4.91 14.23 2.83
C SER A 321 6.00 14.82 3.72
N SER A 322 6.01 16.13 3.93
CA SER A 322 7.08 16.87 4.65
C SER A 322 8.47 16.73 4.02
N VAL A 323 8.53 16.45 2.71
CA VAL A 323 9.76 16.49 1.90
C VAL A 323 9.51 17.29 0.63
N PRO A 324 10.56 17.86 0.01
CA PRO A 324 10.45 18.53 -1.28
C PRO A 324 10.00 17.54 -2.36
N GLN A 325 8.91 17.85 -3.05
CA GLN A 325 8.40 17.06 -4.17
C GLN A 325 7.44 17.87 -5.03
N ASN A 326 7.15 17.37 -6.23
CA ASN A 326 5.97 17.76 -6.98
C ASN A 326 4.80 16.86 -6.60
N ASP A 327 3.57 17.30 -6.92
CA ASP A 327 2.38 16.47 -6.69
C ASP A 327 2.50 15.13 -7.44
N TRP A 328 2.21 14.07 -6.73
CA TRP A 328 2.14 12.69 -7.23
C TRP A 328 3.48 12.07 -7.66
N ASP A 329 4.60 12.58 -7.17
CA ASP A 329 5.92 12.03 -7.51
C ASP A 329 6.07 10.57 -7.06
N PHE A 330 5.55 10.21 -5.88
CA PHE A 330 5.64 8.85 -5.35
C PHE A 330 4.65 7.88 -6.04
N THR A 331 3.46 8.35 -6.42
CA THR A 331 2.50 7.54 -7.19
C THR A 331 3.05 7.13 -8.57
N LYS A 332 3.93 7.93 -9.16
CA LYS A 332 4.57 7.57 -10.45
C LYS A 332 5.42 6.31 -10.34
N TYR A 333 6.05 6.03 -9.20
CA TYR A 333 6.84 4.81 -9.01
C TYR A 333 5.96 3.56 -8.96
N THR A 334 4.81 3.63 -8.31
CA THR A 334 3.85 2.50 -8.32
C THR A 334 3.28 2.28 -9.72
N ALA A 335 2.96 3.34 -10.45
CA ALA A 335 2.53 3.25 -11.85
C ALA A 335 3.63 2.62 -12.73
N GLN A 336 4.89 2.99 -12.52
CA GLN A 336 6.04 2.40 -13.22
C GLN A 336 6.20 0.90 -12.91
N PHE A 337 6.06 0.48 -11.65
CA PHE A 337 6.07 -0.93 -11.28
C PHE A 337 4.98 -1.73 -12.00
N ALA A 338 3.79 -1.16 -12.18
CA ALA A 338 2.70 -1.77 -12.95
C ALA A 338 2.93 -1.79 -14.46
N GLY A 339 4.00 -1.18 -14.96
CA GLY A 339 4.33 -1.13 -16.39
C GLY A 339 3.75 0.07 -17.13
N ALA A 340 3.32 1.13 -16.43
CA ALA A 340 2.96 2.39 -17.06
C ALA A 340 4.19 3.07 -17.68
N SER A 341 4.01 3.65 -18.86
CA SER A 341 5.09 4.33 -19.61
C SER A 341 5.33 5.77 -19.13
N THR A 342 5.24 6.03 -17.83
CA THR A 342 5.54 7.34 -17.27
C THR A 342 7.03 7.44 -16.94
N PRO A 343 7.74 8.50 -17.41
CA PRO A 343 9.10 8.74 -16.97
C PRO A 343 9.15 8.96 -15.45
N PRO A 344 10.21 8.52 -14.76
CA PRO A 344 10.41 8.85 -13.36
C PRO A 344 10.36 10.38 -13.17
N PRO A 345 9.87 10.87 -12.03
CA PRO A 345 9.86 12.29 -11.76
C PRO A 345 11.27 12.84 -11.78
N PRO A 346 11.52 14.04 -12.37
CA PRO A 346 12.80 14.68 -12.24
C PRO A 346 13.08 14.97 -10.76
N PRO A 347 14.35 14.87 -10.32
CA PRO A 347 14.73 15.28 -8.97
C PRO A 347 14.21 16.68 -8.68
N PRO A 348 13.78 16.99 -7.44
CA PRO A 348 13.30 18.30 -7.09
C PRO A 348 14.37 19.34 -7.37
N THR A 349 14.06 20.29 -8.25
CA THR A 349 14.92 21.44 -8.48
C THR A 349 14.85 22.34 -7.24
N THR A 350 15.86 22.26 -6.39
CA THR A 350 16.07 23.29 -5.37
C THR A 350 16.27 24.62 -6.08
N SER A 351 15.26 25.47 -6.02
CA SER A 351 15.37 26.85 -6.49
C SER A 351 16.33 27.59 -5.55
N THR A 352 17.61 27.51 -5.84
CA THR A 352 18.61 28.40 -5.22
C THR A 352 18.54 29.74 -5.92
N THR A 353 18.01 30.73 -5.22
CA THR A 353 18.21 32.14 -5.59
C THR A 353 19.71 32.38 -5.76
N PRO A 354 20.18 32.93 -6.88
CA PRO A 354 21.61 33.13 -7.08
C PRO A 354 22.12 34.22 -6.14
N THR A 355 22.82 33.80 -5.06
CA THR A 355 23.65 34.72 -4.29
C THR A 355 24.96 34.87 -5.05
N THR A 356 25.16 36.03 -5.67
CA THR A 356 26.42 36.42 -6.30
C THR A 356 27.51 36.58 -5.25
N THR A 357 28.46 35.66 -5.23
CA THR A 357 29.72 35.81 -4.48
C THR A 357 30.88 35.89 -5.50
N PRO A 358 31.87 36.76 -5.27
CA PRO A 358 32.93 37.03 -6.24
C PRO A 358 33.90 35.85 -6.41
N PRO A 359 34.63 35.74 -7.53
CA PRO A 359 35.48 34.60 -7.84
C PRO A 359 36.72 34.57 -6.96
N THR A 360 36.88 33.50 -6.22
CA THR A 360 38.15 33.18 -5.53
C THR A 360 39.03 32.33 -6.46
N THR A 361 40.18 32.82 -6.78
CA THR A 361 41.25 32.19 -7.55
C THR A 361 41.68 30.86 -6.90
N SER A 362 41.51 29.74 -7.61
CA SER A 362 42.07 28.46 -7.22
C SER A 362 43.49 28.30 -7.78
N THR A 363 44.42 28.18 -6.88
CA THR A 363 45.81 27.78 -7.18
C THR A 363 45.84 26.30 -7.54
N SER A 364 46.31 26.01 -8.74
CA SER A 364 46.63 24.67 -9.24
C SER A 364 47.83 24.11 -8.50
N SER A 365 47.74 22.89 -7.97
CA SER A 365 48.88 22.06 -7.65
C SER A 365 49.04 20.95 -8.70
N THR A 366 50.12 21.02 -9.41
CA THR A 366 50.60 20.07 -10.43
C THR A 366 51.06 18.76 -9.81
N GLY A 367 50.63 17.63 -10.39
CA GLY A 367 51.13 16.29 -10.08
C GLY A 367 50.49 15.21 -10.96
N GLY A 368 51.03 14.98 -12.12
CA GLY A 368 51.26 13.87 -13.01
C GLY A 368 50.21 12.76 -13.16
N GLY A 369 49.75 12.60 -14.36
CA GLY A 369 48.98 11.46 -14.85
C GLY A 369 47.60 11.91 -15.36
N THR A 370 47.38 11.83 -16.69
CA THR A 370 46.07 12.19 -17.27
C THR A 370 45.12 11.02 -17.08
N CYS A 371 44.24 11.09 -16.10
CA CYS A 371 43.09 10.18 -16.00
C CYS A 371 42.27 10.25 -17.28
N THR A 372 42.05 9.12 -17.92
CA THR A 372 41.19 9.03 -19.11
C THR A 372 39.70 9.03 -18.77
N ALA A 373 39.35 8.86 -17.48
CA ALA A 373 37.97 8.96 -17.00
C ALA A 373 37.56 10.41 -16.77
N ALA A 374 36.30 10.74 -17.03
CA ALA A 374 35.74 12.06 -16.75
C ALA A 374 35.87 12.39 -15.25
N PRO A 375 36.14 13.68 -14.88
CA PRO A 375 36.15 14.05 -13.47
C PRO A 375 34.81 13.81 -12.80
N TRP A 376 34.86 13.35 -11.55
CA TRP A 376 33.67 13.25 -10.71
C TRP A 376 33.06 14.64 -10.48
N ASN A 377 31.75 14.70 -10.50
CA ASN A 377 30.99 15.93 -10.27
C ASN A 377 29.83 15.63 -9.30
N SER A 378 29.71 16.41 -8.23
CA SER A 378 28.67 16.25 -7.20
C SER A 378 27.25 16.53 -7.68
N GLN A 379 27.06 17.08 -8.87
CA GLN A 379 25.76 17.36 -9.48
C GLN A 379 25.41 16.38 -10.60
N THR A 380 26.17 15.30 -10.73
CA THR A 380 25.97 14.28 -11.75
C THR A 380 25.60 12.98 -11.08
N ALA A 381 24.48 12.40 -11.51
CA ALA A 381 24.11 11.04 -11.11
C ALA A 381 24.95 10.02 -11.91
N TYR A 382 25.45 9.02 -11.22
CA TYR A 382 26.25 7.94 -11.77
C TYR A 382 25.55 6.61 -11.54
N ASN A 383 25.34 5.85 -12.57
CA ASN A 383 24.83 4.48 -12.46
C ASN A 383 25.93 3.51 -12.00
N GLY A 384 25.56 2.37 -11.44
CA GLY A 384 26.49 1.29 -11.13
C GLY A 384 27.32 0.92 -12.37
N GLY A 385 28.65 0.80 -12.19
CA GLY A 385 29.60 0.62 -13.26
C GLY A 385 30.11 1.92 -13.91
N ALA A 386 29.56 3.10 -13.59
CA ALA A 386 30.10 4.36 -14.07
C ALA A 386 31.51 4.59 -13.54
N VAL A 387 32.39 5.12 -14.41
CA VAL A 387 33.80 5.32 -14.10
C VAL A 387 34.12 6.81 -14.11
N VAL A 388 34.72 7.31 -13.02
CA VAL A 388 35.13 8.71 -12.87
C VAL A 388 36.56 8.82 -12.38
N SER A 389 37.15 10.02 -12.50
CA SER A 389 38.41 10.37 -11.85
C SER A 389 38.16 11.31 -10.68
N TYR A 390 38.82 11.08 -9.57
CA TYR A 390 38.79 11.96 -8.40
C TYR A 390 40.07 11.81 -7.58
N ASN A 391 40.65 12.94 -7.19
CA ASN A 391 41.92 13.01 -6.43
C ASN A 391 43.05 12.16 -6.99
N GLY A 392 43.19 12.11 -8.33
CA GLY A 392 44.27 11.37 -9.00
C GLY A 392 44.05 9.85 -9.05
N HIS A 393 42.89 9.36 -8.66
CA HIS A 393 42.48 7.97 -8.75
C HIS A 393 41.32 7.79 -9.71
N LYS A 394 41.19 6.59 -10.26
CA LYS A 394 40.05 6.11 -11.03
C LYS A 394 39.11 5.36 -10.13
N TRP A 395 37.82 5.70 -10.16
CA TRP A 395 36.78 5.12 -9.29
C TRP A 395 35.66 4.54 -10.13
N THR A 396 35.10 3.41 -9.69
CA THR A 396 33.92 2.80 -10.30
C THR A 396 32.76 2.82 -9.28
N ALA A 397 31.63 3.34 -9.68
CA ALA A 397 30.42 3.28 -8.86
C ALA A 397 29.95 1.82 -8.71
N LYS A 398 29.72 1.38 -7.47
CA LYS A 398 29.19 0.04 -7.16
C LYS A 398 27.71 -0.07 -7.55
N TRP A 399 26.99 1.02 -7.34
CA TRP A 399 25.58 1.21 -7.64
C TRP A 399 25.31 2.66 -7.99
N TRP A 400 24.07 3.01 -8.23
CA TRP A 400 23.69 4.40 -8.51
C TRP A 400 24.07 5.34 -7.36
N THR A 401 24.68 6.47 -7.68
CA THR A 401 25.12 7.49 -6.72
C THR A 401 25.04 8.89 -7.31
N GLU A 402 24.72 9.86 -6.47
CA GLU A 402 24.80 11.30 -6.77
C GLU A 402 25.30 12.03 -5.53
N ALA A 403 26.17 13.00 -5.72
CA ALA A 403 26.81 13.77 -4.65
C ALA A 403 27.75 12.99 -3.70
N ASP A 404 27.77 11.65 -3.72
CA ASP A 404 28.70 10.87 -2.91
C ASP A 404 30.13 10.98 -3.43
N VAL A 405 31.00 11.48 -2.57
CA VAL A 405 32.41 11.72 -2.94
C VAL A 405 33.16 10.39 -3.04
N PRO A 406 33.90 10.14 -4.15
CA PRO A 406 34.77 8.96 -4.24
C PRO A 406 35.77 8.91 -3.07
N GLY A 407 35.79 7.73 -2.38
CA GLY A 407 36.55 7.53 -1.15
C GLY A 407 35.87 8.06 0.11
N GLY A 408 34.65 8.59 0.02
CA GLY A 408 33.87 9.04 1.17
C GLY A 408 33.24 7.90 1.98
N ALA A 409 32.63 8.27 3.12
CA ALA A 409 32.07 7.32 4.10
C ALA A 409 30.88 6.50 3.55
N ALA A 410 30.20 6.98 2.51
CA ALA A 410 29.10 6.26 1.87
C ALA A 410 29.51 4.94 1.19
N GLY A 411 30.82 4.75 0.94
CA GLY A 411 31.37 3.50 0.44
C GLY A 411 30.89 3.06 -0.96
N VAL A 412 30.25 3.97 -1.70
CA VAL A 412 29.62 3.69 -3.02
C VAL A 412 30.62 3.54 -4.16
N TRP A 413 31.89 3.92 -3.95
CA TRP A 413 32.92 3.90 -4.97
C TRP A 413 33.99 2.83 -4.69
N VAL A 414 34.38 2.10 -5.71
CA VAL A 414 35.56 1.23 -5.71
C VAL A 414 36.75 2.04 -6.21
N ASP A 415 37.83 2.09 -5.46
CA ASP A 415 39.10 2.66 -5.90
C ASP A 415 39.79 1.67 -6.84
N ASN A 416 39.96 2.06 -8.10
CA ASN A 416 40.67 1.25 -9.13
C ASN A 416 42.16 1.62 -9.24
N GLY A 417 42.66 2.41 -8.30
CA GLY A 417 44.05 2.82 -8.25
C GLY A 417 44.33 4.19 -8.89
N PRO A 418 45.60 4.64 -8.78
CA PRO A 418 46.03 5.93 -9.35
C PRO A 418 45.91 5.95 -10.87
N CYS A 419 45.66 7.11 -11.41
CA CYS A 419 45.57 7.32 -12.85
C CYS A 419 46.96 7.28 -13.56
#